data_b20bc3d74ab5fe8aadc47cbd0c6c862a
#
_entry.id   b20bc3d74ab5fe8aadc47cbd0c6c862a
#
_cell.length_a   1.000
_cell.length_b   1.000
_cell.length_c   1.000
_cell.angle_alpha   90.00
_cell.angle_beta   90.00
_cell.angle_gamma   90.00
#
_symmetry.space_group_name_H-M   'P 1'
#
loop_
_entity.id
_entity.type
_entity.pdbx_description
1 polymer ?
#
loop_
_entity_poly.entity_id
_entity_poly.type
_entity_poly.pdbx_seq_one_letter_code
_entity_poly.pdbx_strand_id
1 'polypeptide(L)'
;MAPIEVVIAGGGLGGLTAALSLRHRGIQVTVLEAAAELGEVGAGIQTAPNASRILIALGMREKLEAIKTEPMDQVRRRWENGKVIALTALGEYCKKTFNAPYWHYHRADLHSAIHAQCLDPDGPGPAVVFETDAKVVEVDRSNPTRPVAVTGTGKRYESDLLIGADGIRSTVRDLIGLPDTLVFSGEMAYRALIPGDRIVKDPATRWLVDRYQSTIWYGPDRHLVHYMIRNGEYLNVVALAPCTDEVRDGGPRLVGPEELMGTFPDWDDRAHAMLSKADENVLCQALYYRRPDPRWTDGRVALLGDACHAMLPYQAQGASQAMEDAAVLAEELAKVTSSGIDDALARYVFRRARHARMVQDASLQNKTFYHIPDGPEQQKRDATLASFDGESDISYDWLWSGTPLDDSDDEKFHYSFVR
;
A
#
# COMPACT_ATOMS: atom_id res chain seq x y z
N MET A 1 12.62 3.78 -34.28
CA MET A 1 13.25 4.51 -33.15
C MET A 1 13.64 3.45 -32.13
N ALA A 2 14.76 3.59 -31.44
CA ALA A 2 15.11 2.65 -30.35
C ALA A 2 14.03 2.73 -29.24
N PRO A 3 13.67 1.60 -28.64
CA PRO A 3 12.76 1.61 -27.50
C PRO A 3 13.37 2.37 -26.33
N ILE A 4 12.51 3.00 -25.51
CA ILE A 4 12.95 3.62 -24.26
C ILE A 4 13.47 2.53 -23.33
N GLU A 5 14.59 2.77 -22.68
CA GLU A 5 15.21 1.92 -21.67
C GLU A 5 15.01 2.51 -20.27
N VAL A 6 14.46 1.74 -19.33
CA VAL A 6 14.20 2.19 -17.97
C VAL A 6 14.87 1.27 -16.97
N VAL A 7 15.54 1.86 -15.99
CA VAL A 7 16.03 1.16 -14.79
C VAL A 7 15.15 1.53 -13.60
N ILE A 8 14.75 0.54 -12.81
CA ILE A 8 13.94 0.72 -11.59
C ILE A 8 14.75 0.23 -10.39
N ALA A 9 15.02 1.09 -9.45
CA ALA A 9 15.62 0.73 -8.16
C ALA A 9 14.50 0.36 -7.17
N GLY A 10 14.43 -0.89 -6.79
CA GLY A 10 13.45 -1.47 -5.87
C GLY A 10 12.43 -2.39 -6.55
N GLY A 11 12.42 -3.66 -6.14
CA GLY A 11 11.54 -4.72 -6.63
C GLY A 11 10.30 -4.93 -5.77
N GLY A 12 9.86 -3.93 -4.99
CA GLY A 12 8.61 -3.97 -4.23
C GLY A 12 7.36 -3.87 -5.13
N LEU A 13 6.15 -3.92 -4.54
CA LEU A 13 4.88 -3.91 -5.29
C LEU A 13 4.77 -2.73 -6.27
N GLY A 14 5.22 -1.53 -5.86
CA GLY A 14 5.23 -0.35 -6.74
C GLY A 14 6.18 -0.50 -7.92
N GLY A 15 7.43 -0.91 -7.65
CA GLY A 15 8.45 -1.10 -8.70
C GLY A 15 8.10 -2.21 -9.68
N LEU A 16 7.58 -3.34 -9.20
CA LEU A 16 7.11 -4.43 -10.06
C LEU A 16 5.89 -4.01 -10.89
N THR A 17 4.94 -3.27 -10.30
CA THR A 17 3.80 -2.76 -11.07
C THR A 17 4.25 -1.75 -12.12
N ALA A 18 5.24 -0.91 -11.82
CA ALA A 18 5.82 -0.01 -12.80
C ALA A 18 6.52 -0.78 -13.94
N ALA A 19 7.32 -1.79 -13.59
CA ALA A 19 7.96 -2.65 -14.56
C ALA A 19 6.96 -3.34 -15.51
N LEU A 20 5.90 -3.91 -14.93
CA LEU A 20 4.84 -4.57 -15.68
C LEU A 20 4.07 -3.58 -16.58
N SER A 21 3.74 -2.38 -16.04
CA SER A 21 3.02 -1.33 -16.79
C SER A 21 3.84 -0.81 -17.97
N LEU A 22 5.14 -0.60 -17.78
CA LEU A 22 6.07 -0.15 -18.83
C LEU A 22 6.29 -1.23 -19.88
N ARG A 23 6.47 -2.48 -19.46
CA ARG A 23 6.57 -3.63 -20.36
C ARG A 23 5.36 -3.71 -21.30
N HIS A 24 4.14 -3.55 -20.78
CA HIS A 24 2.90 -3.55 -21.57
C HIS A 24 2.86 -2.44 -22.63
N ARG A 25 3.70 -1.41 -22.50
CA ARG A 25 3.87 -0.31 -23.46
C ARG A 25 5.07 -0.51 -24.40
N GLY A 26 5.71 -1.68 -24.35
CA GLY A 26 6.86 -2.01 -25.21
C GLY A 26 8.18 -1.36 -24.75
N ILE A 27 8.22 -0.83 -23.53
CA ILE A 27 9.42 -0.22 -22.93
C ILE A 27 10.29 -1.31 -22.31
N GLN A 28 11.60 -1.25 -22.52
CA GLN A 28 12.56 -2.16 -21.91
C GLN A 28 12.84 -1.76 -20.46
N VAL A 29 12.75 -2.74 -19.54
CA VAL A 29 12.88 -2.49 -18.12
C VAL A 29 13.88 -3.43 -17.48
N THR A 30 14.78 -2.86 -16.65
CA THR A 30 15.63 -3.60 -15.71
C THR A 30 15.25 -3.17 -14.29
N VAL A 31 14.90 -4.13 -13.43
CA VAL A 31 14.63 -3.91 -12.01
C VAL A 31 15.83 -4.35 -11.19
N LEU A 32 16.30 -3.47 -10.30
CA LEU A 32 17.42 -3.70 -9.38
C LEU A 32 16.86 -3.80 -7.95
N GLU A 33 16.88 -5.00 -7.39
CA GLU A 33 16.41 -5.25 -6.01
C GLU A 33 17.61 -5.38 -5.05
N ALA A 34 17.52 -4.70 -3.93
CA ALA A 34 18.57 -4.69 -2.92
C ALA A 34 18.73 -6.02 -2.17
N ALA A 35 17.65 -6.75 -1.98
CA ALA A 35 17.66 -8.03 -1.32
C ALA A 35 18.28 -9.12 -2.21
N ALA A 36 19.05 -10.03 -1.63
CA ALA A 36 19.62 -11.17 -2.34
C ALA A 36 18.55 -12.18 -2.75
N GLU A 37 17.49 -12.30 -1.94
CA GLU A 37 16.34 -13.16 -2.20
C GLU A 37 15.05 -12.35 -2.01
N LEU A 38 14.08 -12.63 -2.86
CA LEU A 38 12.75 -12.03 -2.71
C LEU A 38 12.04 -12.66 -1.52
N GLY A 39 12.04 -11.92 -0.41
CA GLY A 39 11.35 -12.32 0.83
C GLY A 39 10.47 -11.17 1.31
N GLU A 40 9.18 -11.35 1.28
CA GLU A 40 8.24 -10.42 1.91
C GLU A 40 7.93 -10.88 3.33
N VAL A 41 8.00 -9.97 4.28
CA VAL A 41 7.51 -10.24 5.65
C VAL A 41 6.03 -10.62 5.56
N GLY A 42 5.70 -11.80 6.09
CA GLY A 42 4.33 -12.30 6.10
C GLY A 42 3.37 -11.27 6.68
N ALA A 43 2.54 -10.69 5.85
CA ALA A 43 1.50 -9.74 6.22
C ALA A 43 0.36 -9.80 5.20
N GLY A 44 -0.82 -9.41 5.64
CA GLY A 44 -1.93 -9.17 4.72
C GLY A 44 -1.77 -7.85 3.98
N ILE A 45 -2.32 -7.78 2.79
CA ILE A 45 -2.47 -6.56 2.02
C ILE A 45 -3.88 -6.49 1.41
N GLN A 46 -4.39 -5.29 1.26
CA GLN A 46 -5.68 -5.02 0.65
C GLN A 46 -5.47 -4.27 -0.66
N THR A 47 -6.16 -4.68 -1.72
CA THR A 47 -6.27 -3.91 -2.95
C THR A 47 -7.71 -3.44 -3.12
N ALA A 48 -7.89 -2.13 -3.00
CA ALA A 48 -9.17 -1.49 -3.28
C ALA A 48 -9.42 -1.40 -4.81
N PRO A 49 -10.63 -1.04 -5.25
CA PRO A 49 -10.99 -0.99 -6.66
C PRO A 49 -10.02 -0.23 -7.57
N ASN A 50 -9.42 0.87 -7.10
CA ASN A 50 -8.42 1.64 -7.84
C ASN A 50 -7.17 0.80 -8.21
N ALA A 51 -6.63 0.03 -7.26
CA ALA A 51 -5.48 -0.84 -7.49
C ALA A 51 -5.84 -2.12 -8.25
N SER A 52 -6.95 -2.77 -7.85
CA SER A 52 -7.40 -4.01 -8.51
C SER A 52 -7.66 -3.81 -10.01
N ARG A 53 -8.24 -2.67 -10.39
CA ARG A 53 -8.48 -2.30 -11.78
C ARG A 53 -7.19 -2.25 -12.59
N ILE A 54 -6.14 -1.67 -12.04
CA ILE A 54 -4.83 -1.57 -12.69
C ILE A 54 -4.24 -2.96 -12.93
N LEU A 55 -4.17 -3.78 -11.89
CA LEU A 55 -3.61 -5.12 -11.99
C LEU A 55 -4.42 -6.01 -12.98
N ILE A 56 -5.76 -5.87 -12.98
CA ILE A 56 -6.63 -6.58 -13.92
C ILE A 56 -6.38 -6.09 -15.36
N ALA A 57 -6.23 -4.78 -15.58
CA ALA A 57 -5.90 -4.21 -16.89
C ALA A 57 -4.53 -4.67 -17.40
N LEU A 58 -3.61 -5.00 -16.49
CA LEU A 58 -2.30 -5.61 -16.78
C LEU A 58 -2.38 -7.14 -17.00
N GLY A 59 -3.58 -7.70 -17.22
CA GLY A 59 -3.76 -9.11 -17.56
C GLY A 59 -3.65 -10.09 -16.39
N MET A 60 -3.68 -9.62 -15.16
CA MET A 60 -3.44 -10.47 -13.99
C MET A 60 -4.69 -11.11 -13.38
N ARG A 61 -5.90 -10.91 -13.97
CA ARG A 61 -7.18 -11.35 -13.38
C ARG A 61 -7.14 -12.79 -12.84
N GLU A 62 -6.79 -13.76 -13.66
CA GLU A 62 -6.80 -15.18 -13.28
C GLU A 62 -5.83 -15.48 -12.13
N LYS A 63 -4.61 -14.93 -12.19
CA LYS A 63 -3.60 -15.10 -11.14
C LYS A 63 -4.07 -14.51 -9.82
N LEU A 64 -4.71 -13.33 -9.85
CA LEU A 64 -5.25 -12.65 -8.67
C LEU A 64 -6.44 -13.41 -8.09
N GLU A 65 -7.34 -13.92 -8.92
CA GLU A 65 -8.50 -14.72 -8.48
C GLU A 65 -8.07 -16.03 -7.81
N ALA A 66 -6.96 -16.61 -8.19
CA ALA A 66 -6.42 -17.82 -7.58
C ALA A 66 -5.89 -17.61 -6.15
N ILE A 67 -5.44 -16.40 -5.80
CA ILE A 67 -4.79 -16.11 -4.51
C ILE A 67 -5.59 -15.14 -3.61
N LYS A 68 -6.71 -14.63 -4.10
CA LYS A 68 -7.54 -13.65 -3.36
C LYS A 68 -8.26 -14.26 -2.17
N THR A 69 -8.59 -13.41 -1.22
CA THR A 69 -9.72 -13.58 -0.31
C THR A 69 -10.65 -12.40 -0.51
N GLU A 70 -11.94 -12.65 -0.71
CA GLU A 70 -12.92 -11.60 -1.00
C GLU A 70 -13.71 -11.25 0.25
N PRO A 71 -13.54 -10.04 0.82
CA PRO A 71 -14.34 -9.58 1.93
C PRO A 71 -15.73 -9.15 1.43
N MET A 72 -16.76 -9.47 2.22
CA MET A 72 -18.11 -9.05 1.93
C MET A 72 -18.39 -7.62 2.38
N ASP A 73 -17.79 -7.23 3.50
CA ASP A 73 -18.02 -5.93 4.15
C ASP A 73 -16.73 -5.41 4.81
N GLN A 74 -16.72 -4.09 5.04
CA GLN A 74 -15.87 -3.46 6.04
C GLN A 74 -16.71 -3.10 7.26
N VAL A 75 -16.31 -3.58 8.44
CA VAL A 75 -17.03 -3.39 9.70
C VAL A 75 -16.23 -2.51 10.64
N ARG A 76 -16.88 -1.55 11.26
CA ARG A 76 -16.29 -0.71 12.31
C ARG A 76 -16.90 -1.07 13.64
N ARG A 77 -16.05 -1.31 14.65
CA ARG A 77 -16.44 -1.75 15.98
C ARG A 77 -15.91 -0.84 17.06
N ARG A 78 -16.61 -0.78 18.18
CA ARG A 78 -16.11 -0.18 19.42
C ARG A 78 -15.14 -1.14 20.12
N TRP A 79 -14.08 -0.59 20.67
CA TRP A 79 -13.04 -1.33 21.39
C TRP A 79 -13.56 -2.01 22.66
N GLU A 80 -14.40 -1.33 23.46
CA GLU A 80 -14.82 -1.70 24.80
C GLU A 80 -15.84 -2.86 24.87
N ASN A 81 -16.65 -3.03 23.82
CA ASN A 81 -17.81 -3.95 23.82
C ASN A 81 -18.09 -4.58 22.46
N GLY A 82 -17.22 -4.36 21.47
CA GLY A 82 -17.33 -4.88 20.13
C GLY A 82 -18.61 -4.50 19.38
N LYS A 83 -19.37 -3.53 19.85
CA LYS A 83 -20.58 -3.04 19.15
C LYS A 83 -20.22 -2.59 17.75
N VAL A 84 -20.95 -3.06 16.76
CA VAL A 84 -20.84 -2.56 15.38
C VAL A 84 -21.41 -1.15 15.33
N ILE A 85 -20.59 -0.21 14.86
CA ILE A 85 -20.95 1.20 14.70
C ILE A 85 -21.13 1.61 13.25
N ALA A 86 -20.57 0.86 12.30
CA ALA A 86 -20.82 1.04 10.88
C ALA A 86 -20.50 -0.23 10.10
N LEU A 87 -21.16 -0.39 8.97
CA LEU A 87 -20.90 -1.42 7.98
C LEU A 87 -20.86 -0.77 6.60
N THR A 88 -19.86 -1.09 5.79
CA THR A 88 -19.75 -0.68 4.40
C THR A 88 -19.66 -1.93 3.53
N ALA A 89 -20.56 -2.07 2.57
CA ALA A 89 -20.54 -3.19 1.63
C ALA A 89 -19.27 -3.15 0.77
N LEU A 90 -18.64 -4.31 0.54
CA LEU A 90 -17.47 -4.47 -0.33
C LEU A 90 -17.81 -5.42 -1.49
N GLY A 91 -17.56 -6.65 -1.41
CA GLY A 91 -17.85 -7.74 -2.33
C GLY A 91 -18.46 -7.33 -3.69
N GLU A 92 -19.69 -7.68 -3.92
CA GLU A 92 -20.44 -7.35 -5.14
C GLU A 92 -20.71 -5.84 -5.31
N TYR A 93 -20.79 -5.09 -4.20
CA TYR A 93 -21.00 -3.65 -4.26
C TYR A 93 -19.82 -2.96 -4.99
N CYS A 94 -18.57 -3.27 -4.63
CA CYS A 94 -17.40 -2.70 -5.30
C CYS A 94 -17.37 -3.04 -6.80
N LYS A 95 -17.70 -4.27 -7.16
CA LYS A 95 -17.74 -4.70 -8.56
C LYS A 95 -18.78 -3.94 -9.37
N LYS A 96 -19.95 -3.69 -8.80
CA LYS A 96 -21.06 -2.98 -9.47
C LYS A 96 -20.80 -1.47 -9.54
N THR A 97 -20.35 -0.87 -8.46
CA THR A 97 -20.22 0.59 -8.33
C THR A 97 -18.93 1.10 -8.99
N PHE A 98 -17.81 0.38 -8.78
CA PHE A 98 -16.49 0.83 -9.24
C PHE A 98 -15.94 0.02 -10.42
N ASN A 99 -16.69 -0.94 -10.93
CA ASN A 99 -16.28 -1.87 -11.99
C ASN A 99 -14.94 -2.60 -11.70
N ALA A 100 -14.64 -2.78 -10.42
CA ALA A 100 -13.45 -3.45 -9.93
C ALA A 100 -13.67 -4.04 -8.54
N PRO A 101 -13.04 -5.18 -8.20
CA PRO A 101 -13.21 -5.81 -6.90
C PRO A 101 -12.37 -5.17 -5.81
N TYR A 102 -12.77 -5.41 -4.55
CA TYR A 102 -11.95 -5.21 -3.36
C TYR A 102 -11.48 -6.58 -2.85
N TRP A 103 -10.15 -6.81 -2.80
CA TRP A 103 -9.61 -8.11 -2.45
C TRP A 103 -8.52 -8.01 -1.39
N HIS A 104 -8.42 -9.06 -0.57
CA HIS A 104 -7.33 -9.28 0.37
C HIS A 104 -6.37 -10.33 -0.16
N TYR A 105 -5.08 -10.17 0.13
CA TYR A 105 -4.04 -11.12 -0.24
C TYR A 105 -3.05 -11.32 0.90
N HIS A 106 -2.36 -12.43 0.85
CA HIS A 106 -1.04 -12.51 1.48
C HIS A 106 -0.06 -11.70 0.62
N ARG A 107 0.68 -10.78 1.24
CA ARG A 107 1.53 -9.81 0.52
C ARG A 107 2.56 -10.50 -0.36
N ALA A 108 3.20 -11.59 0.13
CA ALA A 108 4.16 -12.35 -0.65
C ALA A 108 3.54 -13.03 -1.88
N ASP A 109 2.28 -13.51 -1.79
CA ASP A 109 1.60 -14.14 -2.94
C ASP A 109 1.32 -13.10 -4.03
N LEU A 110 0.82 -11.92 -3.65
CA LEU A 110 0.60 -10.83 -4.59
C LEU A 110 1.91 -10.38 -5.25
N HIS A 111 2.97 -10.21 -4.45
CA HIS A 111 4.29 -9.85 -4.94
C HIS A 111 4.83 -10.87 -5.94
N SER A 112 4.79 -12.16 -5.57
CA SER A 112 5.23 -13.27 -6.43
C SER A 112 4.43 -13.35 -7.73
N ALA A 113 3.11 -13.11 -7.68
CA ALA A 113 2.25 -13.10 -8.86
C ALA A 113 2.62 -11.98 -9.85
N ILE A 114 2.88 -10.75 -9.33
CA ILE A 114 3.31 -9.62 -10.17
C ILE A 114 4.71 -9.88 -10.73
N HIS A 115 5.64 -10.35 -9.90
CA HIS A 115 7.00 -10.70 -10.32
C HIS A 115 6.99 -11.74 -11.43
N ALA A 116 6.25 -12.85 -11.27
CA ALA A 116 6.14 -13.88 -12.30
C ALA A 116 5.53 -13.33 -13.62
N GLN A 117 4.60 -12.36 -13.53
CA GLN A 117 4.05 -11.71 -14.71
C GLN A 117 5.08 -10.80 -15.41
N CYS A 118 5.96 -10.15 -14.66
CA CYS A 118 7.06 -9.36 -15.22
C CYS A 118 8.04 -10.21 -16.03
N LEU A 119 8.31 -11.42 -15.59
CA LEU A 119 9.28 -12.32 -16.22
C LEU A 119 8.70 -13.22 -17.31
N ASP A 120 7.38 -13.29 -17.45
CA ASP A 120 6.70 -14.19 -18.40
C ASP A 120 7.15 -13.90 -19.84
N PRO A 121 7.84 -14.82 -20.54
CA PRO A 121 8.34 -14.57 -21.89
C PRO A 121 7.22 -14.44 -22.92
N ASP A 122 6.04 -15.01 -22.66
CA ASP A 122 4.88 -14.99 -23.53
C ASP A 122 3.96 -13.79 -23.28
N GLY A 123 4.27 -12.97 -22.29
CA GLY A 123 3.50 -11.77 -21.96
C GLY A 123 3.72 -10.61 -22.93
N PRO A 124 2.85 -9.59 -22.93
CA PRO A 124 2.95 -8.47 -23.85
C PRO A 124 4.21 -7.64 -23.60
N GLY A 125 4.93 -7.33 -24.66
CA GLY A 125 6.18 -6.55 -24.63
C GLY A 125 7.42 -7.34 -24.17
N PRO A 126 8.58 -6.66 -24.06
CA PRO A 126 9.83 -7.32 -23.68
C PRO A 126 9.77 -7.80 -22.22
N ALA A 127 10.24 -9.03 -21.95
CA ALA A 127 10.34 -9.53 -20.59
C ALA A 127 11.24 -8.62 -19.73
N VAL A 128 10.85 -8.38 -18.49
CA VAL A 128 11.61 -7.56 -17.54
C VAL A 128 12.88 -8.30 -17.14
N VAL A 129 14.01 -7.61 -17.16
CA VAL A 129 15.25 -8.09 -16.55
C VAL A 129 15.18 -7.78 -15.05
N PHE A 130 15.39 -8.79 -14.20
CA PHE A 130 15.31 -8.63 -12.75
C PHE A 130 16.63 -9.09 -12.11
N GLU A 131 17.26 -8.21 -11.34
CA GLU A 131 18.50 -8.50 -10.65
C GLU A 131 18.36 -8.30 -9.16
N THR A 132 18.72 -9.31 -8.37
CA THR A 132 18.83 -9.27 -6.90
C THR A 132 20.25 -8.92 -6.48
N ASP A 133 20.45 -8.64 -5.18
CA ASP A 133 21.73 -8.15 -4.63
C ASP A 133 22.28 -6.93 -5.38
N ALA A 134 21.37 -6.08 -5.84
CA ALA A 134 21.64 -4.96 -6.74
C ALA A 134 21.21 -3.61 -6.13
N LYS A 135 21.50 -3.40 -4.83
CA LYS A 135 21.22 -2.13 -4.16
C LYS A 135 21.91 -0.97 -4.88
N VAL A 136 21.13 0.01 -5.34
CA VAL A 136 21.66 1.26 -5.91
C VAL A 136 22.29 2.09 -4.79
N VAL A 137 23.56 2.48 -4.98
CA VAL A 137 24.36 3.24 -4.00
C VAL A 137 24.89 4.56 -4.56
N GLU A 138 24.83 4.76 -5.89
CA GLU A 138 25.23 5.98 -6.57
C GLU A 138 24.36 6.20 -7.81
N VAL A 139 24.11 7.45 -8.15
CA VAL A 139 23.46 7.86 -9.41
C VAL A 139 24.37 8.85 -10.13
N ASP A 140 25.00 8.38 -11.21
CA ASP A 140 25.84 9.22 -12.07
C ASP A 140 24.96 9.95 -13.09
N ARG A 141 24.93 11.28 -13.03
CA ARG A 141 24.15 12.17 -13.89
C ARG A 141 25.03 13.07 -14.75
N SER A 142 26.27 12.64 -14.99
CA SER A 142 27.21 13.37 -15.86
C SER A 142 26.68 13.53 -17.29
N ASN A 143 25.90 12.52 -17.76
CA ASN A 143 25.04 12.65 -18.94
C ASN A 143 23.59 12.95 -18.50
N PRO A 144 23.08 14.15 -18.73
CA PRO A 144 21.74 14.54 -18.23
C PRO A 144 20.59 13.76 -18.89
N THR A 145 20.80 13.14 -20.04
CA THR A 145 19.79 12.39 -20.78
C THR A 145 19.89 10.88 -20.57
N ARG A 146 20.98 10.40 -19.97
CA ARG A 146 21.20 8.97 -19.70
C ARG A 146 21.84 8.77 -18.33
N PRO A 147 21.05 8.84 -17.26
CA PRO A 147 21.53 8.55 -15.91
C PRO A 147 22.04 7.11 -15.78
N VAL A 148 23.01 6.90 -14.92
CA VAL A 148 23.57 5.58 -14.62
C VAL A 148 23.34 5.25 -13.16
N ALA A 149 22.61 4.17 -12.90
CA ALA A 149 22.53 3.58 -11.56
C ALA A 149 23.76 2.70 -11.31
N VAL A 150 24.45 2.93 -10.19
CA VAL A 150 25.59 2.11 -9.77
C VAL A 150 25.20 1.31 -8.54
N THR A 151 25.38 0.00 -8.59
CA THR A 151 25.06 -0.88 -7.46
C THR A 151 26.22 -1.01 -6.49
N GLY A 152 25.95 -1.51 -5.29
CA GLY A 152 26.96 -1.80 -4.27
C GLY A 152 28.03 -2.81 -4.73
N THR A 153 27.77 -3.60 -5.75
CA THR A 153 28.74 -4.51 -6.40
C THR A 153 29.60 -3.83 -7.46
N GLY A 154 29.37 -2.54 -7.74
CA GLY A 154 30.06 -1.76 -8.78
C GLY A 154 29.48 -1.94 -10.20
N LYS A 155 28.45 -2.74 -10.39
CA LYS A 155 27.74 -2.83 -11.68
C LYS A 155 27.09 -1.48 -12.02
N ARG A 156 27.13 -1.11 -13.30
CA ARG A 156 26.60 0.14 -13.84
C ARG A 156 25.49 -0.14 -14.84
N TYR A 157 24.36 0.54 -14.67
CA TYR A 157 23.16 0.39 -15.51
C TYR A 157 22.79 1.76 -16.07
N GLU A 158 23.12 2.00 -17.31
CA GLU A 158 22.75 3.20 -18.05
C GLU A 158 21.33 3.05 -18.62
N SER A 159 20.54 4.11 -18.59
CA SER A 159 19.15 4.10 -19.10
C SER A 159 18.69 5.49 -19.55
N ASP A 160 17.58 5.55 -20.29
CA ASP A 160 16.91 6.82 -20.63
C ASP A 160 16.19 7.43 -19.40
N LEU A 161 15.81 6.60 -18.43
CA LEU A 161 15.14 7.01 -17.20
C LEU A 161 15.50 6.05 -16.05
N LEU A 162 15.83 6.61 -14.89
CA LEU A 162 15.94 5.88 -13.63
C LEU A 162 14.72 6.17 -12.75
N ILE A 163 14.08 5.11 -12.21
CA ILE A 163 12.95 5.22 -11.29
C ILE A 163 13.39 4.72 -9.91
N GLY A 164 13.31 5.57 -8.88
CA GLY A 164 13.47 5.19 -7.48
C GLY A 164 12.13 4.71 -6.90
N ALA A 165 11.97 3.41 -6.77
CA ALA A 165 10.84 2.72 -6.13
C ALA A 165 11.29 1.96 -4.87
N ASP A 166 12.34 2.44 -4.20
CA ASP A 166 13.10 1.83 -3.13
C ASP A 166 12.55 2.15 -1.72
N GLY A 167 11.27 2.55 -1.66
CA GLY A 167 10.47 2.59 -0.45
C GLY A 167 10.71 3.82 0.44
N ILE A 168 10.19 3.73 1.65
CA ILE A 168 10.14 4.87 2.60
C ILE A 168 11.53 5.40 2.99
N ARG A 169 12.57 4.57 2.96
CA ARG A 169 13.97 4.94 3.21
C ARG A 169 14.76 5.01 1.90
N SER A 170 14.17 5.63 0.89
CA SER A 170 14.72 5.70 -0.47
C SER A 170 16.14 6.27 -0.51
N THR A 171 17.06 5.45 -0.97
CA THR A 171 18.44 5.85 -1.26
C THR A 171 18.48 6.73 -2.52
N VAL A 172 17.66 6.42 -3.54
CA VAL A 172 17.63 7.21 -4.78
C VAL A 172 17.19 8.64 -4.49
N ARG A 173 16.20 8.86 -3.61
CA ARG A 173 15.77 10.19 -3.18
C ARG A 173 16.94 11.01 -2.61
N ASP A 174 17.73 10.40 -1.74
CA ASP A 174 18.87 11.05 -1.10
C ASP A 174 19.98 11.36 -2.12
N LEU A 175 20.26 10.41 -3.03
CA LEU A 175 21.29 10.55 -4.07
C LEU A 175 20.98 11.67 -5.09
N ILE A 176 19.71 11.99 -5.32
CA ILE A 176 19.32 13.11 -6.18
C ILE A 176 19.19 14.44 -5.43
N GLY A 177 19.50 14.44 -4.13
CA GLY A 177 19.54 15.67 -3.32
C GLY A 177 18.18 16.23 -2.93
N LEU A 178 17.13 15.41 -2.95
CA LEU A 178 15.82 15.82 -2.43
C LEU A 178 15.82 15.83 -0.90
N PRO A 179 15.13 16.79 -0.26
CA PRO A 179 15.14 16.90 1.19
C PRO A 179 14.50 15.69 1.85
N ASP A 180 15.02 15.31 3.00
CA ASP A 180 14.36 14.33 3.85
C ASP A 180 13.09 14.96 4.46
N THR A 181 11.95 14.39 4.11
CA THR A 181 10.62 14.79 4.60
C THR A 181 10.01 13.74 5.52
N LEU A 182 10.81 12.75 5.95
CA LEU A 182 10.35 11.66 6.83
C LEU A 182 9.99 12.20 8.21
N VAL A 183 8.83 11.78 8.71
CA VAL A 183 8.29 12.19 10.00
C VAL A 183 7.91 10.96 10.80
N PHE A 184 8.35 10.91 12.05
CA PHE A 184 7.87 9.94 13.02
C PHE A 184 6.43 10.26 13.41
N SER A 185 5.54 9.25 13.34
CA SER A 185 4.10 9.45 13.58
C SER A 185 3.71 9.52 15.06
N GLY A 186 4.60 9.11 15.96
CA GLY A 186 4.28 8.88 17.37
C GLY A 186 3.63 7.52 17.64
N GLU A 187 3.49 6.66 16.63
CA GLU A 187 2.81 5.37 16.72
C GLU A 187 3.71 4.22 16.31
N MET A 188 3.36 3.04 16.80
CA MET A 188 3.91 1.75 16.37
C MET A 188 2.80 0.84 15.87
N ALA A 189 3.17 -0.14 15.08
CA ALA A 189 2.26 -1.18 14.60
C ALA A 189 2.80 -2.55 14.96
N TYR A 190 1.93 -3.36 15.55
CA TYR A 190 2.09 -4.80 15.65
C TYR A 190 1.45 -5.46 14.43
N ARG A 191 2.14 -6.44 13.84
CA ARG A 191 1.66 -7.20 12.70
C ARG A 191 1.78 -8.68 13.01
N ALA A 192 0.67 -9.40 12.94
CA ALA A 192 0.61 -10.83 13.19
C ALA A 192 -0.14 -11.54 12.07
N LEU A 193 0.35 -12.74 11.72
CA LEU A 193 -0.39 -13.72 10.95
C LEU A 193 -0.76 -14.86 11.90
N ILE A 194 -2.05 -15.07 12.10
CA ILE A 194 -2.58 -16.10 12.98
C ILE A 194 -3.11 -17.24 12.12
N PRO A 195 -2.64 -18.49 12.29
CA PRO A 195 -3.16 -19.64 11.56
C PRO A 195 -4.68 -19.78 11.71
N GLY A 196 -5.40 -19.93 10.61
CA GLY A 196 -6.86 -20.01 10.58
C GLY A 196 -7.42 -21.21 11.31
N ASP A 197 -6.67 -22.30 11.39
CA ASP A 197 -7.06 -23.49 12.15
C ASP A 197 -7.18 -23.22 13.66
N ARG A 198 -6.38 -22.31 14.22
CA ARG A 198 -6.51 -21.85 15.62
C ARG A 198 -7.78 -21.02 15.82
N ILE A 199 -8.15 -20.24 14.80
CA ILE A 199 -9.35 -19.42 14.81
C ILE A 199 -10.61 -20.29 14.76
N VAL A 200 -10.63 -21.30 13.90
CA VAL A 200 -11.80 -22.19 13.72
C VAL A 200 -12.04 -23.10 14.90
N LYS A 201 -10.98 -23.56 15.58
CA LYS A 201 -11.06 -24.48 16.70
C LYS A 201 -11.62 -23.87 17.99
N ASP A 202 -11.54 -22.53 18.13
CA ASP A 202 -12.01 -21.84 19.32
C ASP A 202 -13.37 -21.17 19.06
N PRO A 203 -14.44 -21.54 19.83
CA PRO A 203 -15.75 -20.94 19.69
C PRO A 203 -15.75 -19.40 19.87
N ALA A 204 -14.82 -18.84 20.66
CA ALA A 204 -14.70 -17.40 20.90
C ALA A 204 -14.21 -16.63 19.66
N THR A 205 -13.50 -17.30 18.74
CA THR A 205 -12.92 -16.68 17.55
C THR A 205 -13.54 -17.17 16.24
N ARG A 206 -14.30 -18.27 16.26
CA ARG A 206 -14.88 -18.90 15.05
C ARG A 206 -15.69 -17.94 14.19
N TRP A 207 -16.36 -16.95 14.79
CA TRP A 207 -17.14 -15.94 14.08
C TRP A 207 -16.32 -15.16 13.02
N LEU A 208 -14.99 -15.14 13.12
CA LEU A 208 -14.07 -14.47 12.19
C LEU A 208 -14.05 -15.13 10.80
N VAL A 209 -14.43 -16.41 10.71
CA VAL A 209 -14.43 -17.18 9.45
C VAL A 209 -15.85 -17.41 8.89
N ASP A 210 -16.91 -17.14 9.66
CA ASP A 210 -18.29 -17.33 9.21
C ASP A 210 -18.66 -16.37 8.05
N ARG A 211 -18.06 -15.18 8.05
CA ARG A 211 -18.19 -14.19 6.99
C ARG A 211 -16.88 -13.40 6.88
N TYR A 212 -16.23 -13.44 5.74
CA TYR A 212 -14.98 -12.68 5.55
C TYR A 212 -15.29 -11.19 5.51
N GLN A 213 -14.70 -10.46 6.43
CA GLN A 213 -14.85 -9.02 6.61
C GLN A 213 -13.48 -8.36 6.80
N SER A 214 -13.37 -7.10 6.40
CA SER A 214 -12.32 -6.21 6.89
C SER A 214 -12.85 -5.51 8.13
N THR A 215 -12.31 -5.78 9.31
CA THR A 215 -12.82 -5.21 10.56
C THR A 215 -11.83 -4.23 11.16
N ILE A 216 -12.33 -3.07 11.56
CA ILE A 216 -11.58 -2.03 12.25
C ILE A 216 -12.22 -1.79 13.61
N TRP A 217 -11.44 -1.88 14.69
CA TRP A 217 -11.89 -1.57 16.04
C TRP A 217 -11.35 -0.20 16.44
N TYR A 218 -12.21 0.74 16.74
CA TYR A 218 -11.88 2.09 17.16
C TYR A 218 -11.77 2.18 18.68
N GLY A 219 -10.65 2.71 19.18
CA GLY A 219 -10.43 2.96 20.59
C GLY A 219 -9.62 4.22 20.85
N PRO A 220 -9.55 4.69 22.11
CA PRO A 220 -8.69 5.80 22.49
C PRO A 220 -7.23 5.50 22.17
N ASP A 221 -6.57 6.37 21.43
CA ASP A 221 -5.15 6.34 21.06
C ASP A 221 -4.66 5.07 20.30
N ARG A 222 -5.55 4.11 20.01
CA ARG A 222 -5.19 2.84 19.39
C ARG A 222 -6.33 2.22 18.62
N HIS A 223 -6.01 1.33 17.68
CA HIS A 223 -7.01 0.59 16.92
C HIS A 223 -6.47 -0.77 16.48
N LEU A 224 -7.40 -1.68 16.14
CA LEU A 224 -7.08 -2.97 15.54
C LEU A 224 -7.71 -3.05 14.16
N VAL A 225 -6.97 -3.64 13.21
CA VAL A 225 -7.50 -4.04 11.91
C VAL A 225 -7.26 -5.53 11.74
N HIS A 226 -8.28 -6.27 11.34
CA HIS A 226 -8.08 -7.67 11.02
C HIS A 226 -8.94 -8.10 9.83
N TYR A 227 -8.45 -9.08 9.09
CA TYR A 227 -9.13 -9.70 7.96
C TYR A 227 -8.47 -11.02 7.57
N MET A 228 -9.29 -11.92 7.01
CA MET A 228 -8.79 -13.21 6.51
C MET A 228 -8.06 -13.04 5.18
N ILE A 229 -7.02 -13.86 4.98
CA ILE A 229 -6.27 -14.01 3.74
C ILE A 229 -6.11 -15.49 3.39
N ARG A 230 -5.70 -15.80 2.15
CA ARG A 230 -5.59 -17.17 1.62
C ARG A 230 -6.84 -18.00 1.91
N ASN A 231 -8.02 -17.42 1.67
CA ASN A 231 -9.33 -18.05 1.89
C ASN A 231 -9.49 -18.68 3.28
N GLY A 232 -9.03 -17.96 4.32
CA GLY A 232 -9.18 -18.41 5.71
C GLY A 232 -7.99 -19.18 6.28
N GLU A 233 -6.93 -19.40 5.51
CA GLU A 233 -5.70 -20.05 6.01
C GLU A 233 -5.02 -19.23 7.09
N TYR A 234 -5.06 -17.89 6.97
CA TYR A 234 -4.53 -16.97 7.97
C TYR A 234 -5.49 -15.82 8.26
N LEU A 235 -5.50 -15.41 9.53
CA LEU A 235 -6.02 -14.11 9.95
C LEU A 235 -4.86 -13.12 10.02
N ASN A 236 -4.91 -12.07 9.22
CA ASN A 236 -4.00 -10.94 9.35
C ASN A 236 -4.50 -9.98 10.42
N VAL A 237 -3.65 -9.60 11.33
CA VAL A 237 -3.91 -8.60 12.38
C VAL A 237 -2.88 -7.49 12.28
N VAL A 238 -3.37 -6.25 12.29
CA VAL A 238 -2.56 -5.03 12.42
C VAL A 238 -3.09 -4.23 13.58
N ALA A 239 -2.30 -4.05 14.62
CA ALA A 239 -2.67 -3.33 15.82
C ALA A 239 -1.78 -2.09 15.96
N LEU A 240 -2.39 -0.91 16.04
CA LEU A 240 -1.67 0.36 16.20
C LEU A 240 -1.87 0.91 17.60
N ALA A 241 -0.77 1.43 18.16
CA ALA A 241 -0.74 2.03 19.49
C ALA A 241 0.31 3.15 19.56
N PRO A 242 0.28 4.00 20.62
CA PRO A 242 1.38 4.93 20.88
C PRO A 242 2.72 4.22 20.93
N CYS A 243 3.73 4.78 20.27
CA CYS A 243 5.05 4.17 20.18
C CYS A 243 5.84 4.41 21.47
N THR A 244 6.51 3.35 21.96
CA THR A 244 7.49 3.49 23.05
C THR A 244 8.84 3.95 22.52
N ASP A 245 9.66 4.56 23.38
CA ASP A 245 11.02 4.98 23.02
C ASP A 245 11.87 3.78 22.58
N GLU A 246 11.69 2.63 23.25
CA GLU A 246 12.38 1.39 22.89
C GLU A 246 12.13 0.97 21.44
N VAL A 247 10.88 1.01 20.97
CA VAL A 247 10.53 0.62 19.60
C VAL A 247 11.00 1.68 18.59
N ARG A 248 10.90 2.97 18.97
CA ARG A 248 11.38 4.06 18.11
C ARG A 248 12.87 3.96 17.84
N ASP A 249 13.66 3.76 18.88
CA ASP A 249 15.12 3.85 18.82
C ASP A 249 15.79 2.50 18.51
N GLY A 250 15.15 1.38 18.90
CA GLY A 250 15.64 0.01 18.67
C GLY A 250 15.30 -0.57 17.29
N GLY A 251 14.38 0.06 16.56
CA GLY A 251 13.92 -0.43 15.25
C GLY A 251 12.92 -1.59 15.34
N PRO A 252 12.64 -2.26 14.20
CA PRO A 252 11.71 -3.39 14.16
C PRO A 252 12.19 -4.57 15.01
N ARG A 253 11.26 -5.18 15.77
CA ARG A 253 11.54 -6.37 16.61
C ARG A 253 10.39 -7.37 16.59
N LEU A 254 10.68 -8.61 16.90
CA LEU A 254 9.66 -9.64 17.11
C LEU A 254 9.29 -9.68 18.59
N VAL A 255 8.00 -9.85 18.87
CA VAL A 255 7.45 -9.92 20.23
C VAL A 255 6.44 -11.04 20.33
N GLY A 256 6.15 -11.47 21.57
CA GLY A 256 5.12 -12.46 21.88
C GLY A 256 3.71 -11.88 21.99
N PRO A 257 2.71 -12.76 22.07
CA PRO A 257 1.31 -12.37 22.20
C PRO A 257 1.01 -11.63 23.51
N GLU A 258 1.77 -11.87 24.59
CA GLU A 258 1.60 -11.23 25.87
C GLU A 258 1.85 -9.71 25.78
N GLU A 259 2.89 -9.29 25.05
CA GLU A 259 3.17 -7.87 24.85
C GLU A 259 2.07 -7.23 23.99
N LEU A 260 1.66 -7.91 22.91
CA LEU A 260 0.57 -7.45 22.06
C LEU A 260 -0.72 -7.27 22.88
N MET A 261 -1.13 -8.28 23.67
CA MET A 261 -2.33 -8.19 24.51
C MET A 261 -2.20 -7.14 25.61
N GLY A 262 -1.02 -7.04 26.24
CA GLY A 262 -0.74 -6.04 27.28
C GLY A 262 -0.80 -4.60 26.76
N THR A 263 -0.63 -4.40 25.46
CA THR A 263 -0.82 -3.09 24.82
C THR A 263 -2.30 -2.72 24.67
N PHE A 264 -3.21 -3.69 24.68
CA PHE A 264 -4.66 -3.52 24.49
C PHE A 264 -5.44 -4.01 25.73
N PRO A 265 -5.12 -3.52 26.95
CA PRO A 265 -5.85 -3.92 28.16
C PRO A 265 -7.30 -3.44 28.05
N ASP A 266 -8.21 -4.11 28.72
CA ASP A 266 -9.63 -3.73 28.82
C ASP A 266 -10.41 -3.69 27.47
N TRP A 267 -9.82 -4.23 26.39
CA TRP A 267 -10.52 -4.39 25.13
C TRP A 267 -11.50 -5.56 25.22
N ASP A 268 -12.53 -5.53 24.37
CA ASP A 268 -13.57 -6.58 24.27
C ASP A 268 -12.97 -7.99 24.25
N ASP A 269 -13.61 -8.93 24.95
CA ASP A 269 -13.15 -10.32 25.09
C ASP A 269 -12.88 -11.00 23.74
N ARG A 270 -13.62 -10.65 22.68
CA ARG A 270 -13.41 -11.18 21.32
C ARG A 270 -12.10 -10.68 20.71
N ALA A 271 -11.72 -9.42 21.00
CA ALA A 271 -10.42 -8.89 20.57
C ALA A 271 -9.29 -9.62 21.31
N HIS A 272 -9.40 -9.79 22.63
CA HIS A 272 -8.44 -10.55 23.42
C HIS A 272 -8.35 -12.02 22.98
N ALA A 273 -9.49 -12.69 22.77
CA ALA A 273 -9.52 -14.07 22.28
C ALA A 273 -8.80 -14.21 20.93
N MET A 274 -8.95 -13.22 20.03
CA MET A 274 -8.26 -13.18 18.74
C MET A 274 -6.75 -12.97 18.93
N LEU A 275 -6.34 -11.95 19.68
CA LEU A 275 -4.93 -11.60 19.88
C LEU A 275 -4.15 -12.70 20.59
N SER A 276 -4.79 -13.45 21.49
CA SER A 276 -4.19 -14.58 22.19
C SER A 276 -3.80 -15.78 21.29
N LYS A 277 -4.24 -15.78 20.02
CA LYS A 277 -3.88 -16.83 19.05
C LYS A 277 -2.60 -16.52 18.27
N ALA A 278 -2.03 -15.32 18.45
CA ALA A 278 -0.77 -14.94 17.81
C ALA A 278 0.39 -15.82 18.31
N ASP A 279 1.41 -15.96 17.47
CA ASP A 279 2.68 -16.61 17.82
C ASP A 279 3.68 -15.59 18.40
N GLU A 280 4.85 -16.10 18.81
CA GLU A 280 6.01 -15.31 19.27
C GLU A 280 6.66 -14.45 18.17
N ASN A 281 6.10 -14.45 16.96
CA ASN A 281 6.63 -13.76 15.78
C ASN A 281 5.79 -12.56 15.39
N VAL A 282 5.25 -11.82 16.34
CA VAL A 282 4.54 -10.56 16.08
C VAL A 282 5.59 -9.49 15.77
N LEU A 283 5.57 -8.96 14.55
CA LEU A 283 6.46 -7.86 14.17
C LEU A 283 5.96 -6.54 14.78
N CYS A 284 6.78 -5.90 15.61
CA CYS A 284 6.54 -4.57 16.17
C CYS A 284 7.50 -3.56 15.54
N GLN A 285 6.98 -2.44 15.03
CA GLN A 285 7.79 -1.40 14.42
C GLN A 285 7.16 -0.01 14.54
N ALA A 286 7.99 1.02 14.67
CA ALA A 286 7.58 2.41 14.62
C ALA A 286 7.06 2.80 13.23
N LEU A 287 6.04 3.66 13.20
CA LEU A 287 5.45 4.15 11.95
C LEU A 287 5.96 5.53 11.60
N TYR A 288 6.26 5.69 10.33
CA TYR A 288 6.71 6.93 9.72
C TYR A 288 5.86 7.26 8.50
N TYR A 289 5.81 8.54 8.14
CA TYR A 289 5.23 9.02 6.89
C TYR A 289 6.11 10.15 6.33
N ARG A 290 5.93 10.51 5.06
CA ARG A 290 6.59 11.68 4.47
C ARG A 290 5.63 12.86 4.43
N ARG A 291 6.14 14.05 4.79
CA ARG A 291 5.39 15.28 4.48
C ARG A 291 5.27 15.43 2.97
N PRO A 292 4.11 15.86 2.46
CA PRO A 292 3.92 16.08 1.03
C PRO A 292 5.01 17.00 0.45
N ASP A 293 5.64 16.56 -0.62
CA ASP A 293 6.63 17.31 -1.40
C ASP A 293 6.36 17.04 -2.88
N PRO A 294 6.10 18.06 -3.71
CA PRO A 294 5.82 17.86 -5.13
C PRO A 294 7.07 17.54 -5.96
N ARG A 295 8.26 17.57 -5.36
CA ARG A 295 9.52 17.26 -6.04
C ARG A 295 9.73 15.76 -6.09
N TRP A 296 9.28 15.14 -7.16
CA TRP A 296 9.40 13.71 -7.41
C TRP A 296 10.40 13.37 -8.50
N THR A 297 10.99 14.39 -9.12
CA THR A 297 11.93 14.22 -10.24
C THR A 297 13.11 15.15 -10.12
N ASP A 298 14.27 14.72 -10.67
CA ASP A 298 15.43 15.54 -10.94
C ASP A 298 16.08 15.08 -12.25
N GLY A 299 15.87 15.84 -13.34
CA GLY A 299 16.21 15.43 -14.69
C GLY A 299 15.56 14.10 -15.06
N ARG A 300 16.37 13.16 -15.50
CA ARG A 300 15.93 11.80 -15.90
C ARG A 300 15.91 10.80 -14.75
N VAL A 301 15.71 11.25 -13.52
CA VAL A 301 15.46 10.42 -12.35
C VAL A 301 14.08 10.78 -11.78
N ALA A 302 13.21 9.77 -11.60
CA ALA A 302 11.89 9.93 -11.02
C ALA A 302 11.73 9.04 -9.79
N LEU A 303 10.92 9.47 -8.83
CA LEU A 303 10.51 8.67 -7.67
C LEU A 303 9.09 8.13 -7.86
N LEU A 304 8.79 7.02 -7.16
CA LEU A 304 7.50 6.34 -7.18
C LEU A 304 7.16 5.74 -5.81
N GLY A 305 5.88 5.79 -5.43
CA GLY A 305 5.38 5.17 -4.21
C GLY A 305 5.94 5.79 -2.93
N ASP A 306 6.32 4.96 -1.96
CA ASP A 306 6.81 5.42 -0.65
C ASP A 306 8.10 6.25 -0.72
N ALA A 307 8.86 6.19 -1.81
CA ALA A 307 10.00 7.05 -2.04
C ALA A 307 9.60 8.53 -2.15
N CYS A 308 8.38 8.82 -2.61
CA CYS A 308 7.83 10.17 -2.69
C CYS A 308 6.73 10.47 -1.66
N HIS A 309 5.81 9.54 -1.38
CA HIS A 309 4.59 9.85 -0.61
C HIS A 309 4.22 8.79 0.43
N ALA A 310 5.20 8.22 1.13
CA ALA A 310 4.92 7.30 2.24
C ALA A 310 3.84 7.88 3.18
N MET A 311 2.86 7.06 3.54
CA MET A 311 1.68 7.43 4.31
C MET A 311 1.41 6.44 5.43
N LEU A 312 0.63 6.86 6.42
CA LEU A 312 0.16 5.99 7.49
C LEU A 312 -0.89 4.98 6.94
N PRO A 313 -1.05 3.80 7.58
CA PRO A 313 -1.84 2.70 6.99
C PRO A 313 -3.36 2.86 7.10
N TYR A 314 -3.86 3.99 7.56
CA TYR A 314 -5.27 4.23 7.92
C TYR A 314 -6.28 4.14 6.78
N GLN A 315 -5.82 4.17 5.53
CA GLN A 315 -6.67 4.01 4.35
C GLN A 315 -6.36 2.74 3.54
N ALA A 316 -5.36 1.96 3.96
CA ALA A 316 -4.84 0.80 3.21
C ALA A 316 -4.45 1.16 1.76
N GLN A 317 -3.91 2.37 1.53
CA GLN A 317 -3.70 2.92 0.18
C GLN A 317 -2.24 3.00 -0.26
N GLY A 318 -1.24 2.81 0.60
CA GLY A 318 0.16 2.99 0.20
C GLY A 318 0.56 2.23 -1.06
N ALA A 319 0.28 0.93 -1.11
CA ALA A 319 0.56 0.12 -2.30
C ALA A 319 -0.35 0.50 -3.48
N SER A 320 -1.62 0.81 -3.23
CA SER A 320 -2.56 1.23 -4.28
C SER A 320 -2.10 2.51 -4.97
N GLN A 321 -1.62 3.49 -4.19
CA GLN A 321 -1.09 4.74 -4.74
C GLN A 321 0.20 4.52 -5.54
N ALA A 322 1.08 3.62 -5.11
CA ALA A 322 2.25 3.24 -5.90
C ALA A 322 1.88 2.54 -7.22
N MET A 323 0.80 1.73 -7.23
CA MET A 323 0.27 1.12 -8.46
C MET A 323 -0.34 2.16 -9.40
N GLU A 324 -1.02 3.17 -8.87
CA GLU A 324 -1.53 4.30 -9.66
C GLU A 324 -0.38 5.12 -10.26
N ASP A 325 0.68 5.40 -9.48
CA ASP A 325 1.88 6.06 -10.00
C ASP A 325 2.46 5.29 -11.19
N ALA A 326 2.59 3.97 -11.03
CA ALA A 326 3.12 3.08 -12.06
C ALA A 326 2.30 3.15 -13.36
N ALA A 327 0.97 3.12 -13.24
CA ALA A 327 0.07 3.19 -14.39
C ALA A 327 0.17 4.53 -15.11
N VAL A 328 0.14 5.64 -14.38
CA VAL A 328 0.23 7.00 -14.94
C VAL A 328 1.60 7.24 -15.58
N LEU A 329 2.69 6.86 -14.90
CA LEU A 329 4.04 7.03 -15.45
C LEU A 329 4.21 6.24 -16.77
N ALA A 330 3.73 4.99 -16.81
CA ALA A 330 3.79 4.18 -18.03
C ALA A 330 2.93 4.75 -19.16
N GLU A 331 1.77 5.31 -18.83
CA GLU A 331 0.90 5.98 -19.81
C GLU A 331 1.58 7.22 -20.42
N GLU A 332 2.19 8.07 -19.57
CA GLU A 332 2.85 9.29 -20.07
C GLU A 332 4.10 8.97 -20.91
N LEU A 333 4.86 7.95 -20.51
CA LEU A 333 6.03 7.52 -21.28
C LEU A 333 5.66 6.87 -22.62
N ALA A 334 4.50 6.20 -22.70
CA ALA A 334 4.02 5.62 -23.97
C ALA A 334 3.67 6.64 -25.04
N LYS A 335 3.47 7.90 -24.68
CA LYS A 335 3.11 9.01 -25.60
C LYS A 335 4.33 9.70 -26.23
N VAL A 336 5.54 9.34 -25.81
CA VAL A 336 6.76 10.07 -26.16
C VAL A 336 7.87 9.14 -26.64
N THR A 337 8.92 9.73 -27.19
CA THR A 337 10.22 9.10 -27.44
C THR A 337 11.19 9.54 -26.35
N SER A 338 12.44 9.06 -26.39
CA SER A 338 13.48 9.45 -25.42
C SER A 338 13.64 10.97 -25.27
N SER A 339 13.44 11.75 -26.35
CA SER A 339 13.51 13.24 -26.28
C SER A 339 12.34 13.89 -25.52
N GLY A 340 11.22 13.20 -25.34
CA GLY A 340 10.03 13.73 -24.69
C GLY A 340 9.85 13.29 -23.24
N ILE A 341 10.82 12.56 -22.66
CA ILE A 341 10.70 12.00 -21.30
C ILE A 341 10.52 13.11 -20.25
N ASP A 342 11.23 14.22 -20.37
CA ASP A 342 11.16 15.32 -19.40
C ASP A 342 9.73 15.89 -19.31
N ASP A 343 9.06 16.08 -20.45
CA ASP A 343 7.66 16.49 -20.49
C ASP A 343 6.72 15.40 -19.93
N ALA A 344 6.99 14.13 -20.20
CA ALA A 344 6.22 13.02 -19.66
C ALA A 344 6.33 12.96 -18.12
N LEU A 345 7.53 13.18 -17.57
CA LEU A 345 7.75 13.25 -16.14
C LEU A 345 7.03 14.44 -15.48
N ALA A 346 7.03 15.61 -16.14
CA ALA A 346 6.28 16.76 -15.65
C ALA A 346 4.76 16.48 -15.56
N ARG A 347 4.18 15.81 -16.59
CA ARG A 347 2.77 15.39 -16.58
C ARG A 347 2.51 14.31 -15.54
N TYR A 348 3.40 13.35 -15.36
CA TYR A 348 3.31 12.35 -14.30
C TYR A 348 3.18 13.00 -12.93
N VAL A 349 4.10 13.90 -12.58
CA VAL A 349 4.09 14.61 -11.29
C VAL A 349 2.81 15.45 -11.14
N PHE A 350 2.41 16.18 -12.18
CA PHE A 350 1.19 16.99 -12.17
C PHE A 350 -0.06 16.16 -11.87
N ARG A 351 -0.21 15.01 -12.51
CA ARG A 351 -1.36 14.10 -12.33
C ARG A 351 -1.36 13.42 -10.98
N ARG A 352 -0.18 13.10 -10.41
CA ARG A 352 -0.08 12.23 -9.23
C ARG A 352 0.13 12.96 -7.91
N ALA A 353 0.98 13.99 -7.87
CA ALA A 353 1.41 14.58 -6.60
C ALA A 353 0.25 15.16 -5.79
N ARG A 354 -0.73 15.79 -6.44
CA ARG A 354 -1.93 16.33 -5.77
C ARG A 354 -2.77 15.21 -5.17
N HIS A 355 -3.06 14.15 -5.95
CA HIS A 355 -3.88 13.03 -5.49
C HIS A 355 -3.21 12.27 -4.34
N ALA A 356 -1.94 11.93 -4.47
CA ALA A 356 -1.19 11.27 -3.40
C ALA A 356 -1.17 12.10 -2.10
N ARG A 357 -1.02 13.43 -2.20
CA ARG A 357 -1.13 14.34 -1.05
C ARG A 357 -2.51 14.25 -0.40
N MET A 358 -3.59 14.24 -1.19
CA MET A 358 -4.94 14.12 -0.66
C MET A 358 -5.11 12.81 0.14
N VAL A 359 -4.56 11.70 -0.35
CA VAL A 359 -4.60 10.41 0.36
C VAL A 359 -3.75 10.45 1.64
N GLN A 360 -2.57 11.10 1.61
CA GLN A 360 -1.74 11.30 2.80
C GLN A 360 -2.49 12.11 3.87
N ASP A 361 -3.11 13.23 3.49
CA ASP A 361 -3.87 14.11 4.40
C ASP A 361 -5.08 13.37 4.99
N ALA A 362 -5.82 12.62 4.18
CA ALA A 362 -6.95 11.80 4.62
C ALA A 362 -6.50 10.67 5.57
N SER A 363 -5.33 10.08 5.33
CA SER A 363 -4.75 9.09 6.23
C SER A 363 -4.42 9.68 7.62
N LEU A 364 -3.86 10.90 7.66
CA LEU A 364 -3.60 11.62 8.91
C LEU A 364 -4.91 12.03 9.63
N GLN A 365 -5.94 12.42 8.89
CA GLN A 365 -7.27 12.71 9.47
C GLN A 365 -7.89 11.45 10.09
N ASN A 366 -7.79 10.31 9.41
CA ASN A 366 -8.28 9.04 9.95
C ASN A 366 -7.55 8.61 11.23
N LYS A 367 -6.27 8.92 11.39
CA LYS A 367 -5.56 8.73 12.67
C LYS A 367 -6.32 9.39 13.81
N THR A 368 -6.64 10.67 13.69
CA THR A 368 -7.41 11.40 14.70
C THR A 368 -8.82 10.84 14.85
N PHE A 369 -9.50 10.55 13.75
CA PHE A 369 -10.88 10.09 13.75
C PHE A 369 -11.07 8.70 14.41
N TYR A 370 -10.13 7.76 14.20
CA TYR A 370 -10.21 6.43 14.80
C TYR A 370 -9.93 6.48 16.31
N HIS A 371 -9.07 7.40 16.74
CA HIS A 371 -8.51 7.50 18.08
C HIS A 371 -9.17 8.55 18.96
N ILE A 372 -10.36 9.07 18.59
CA ILE A 372 -11.11 10.02 19.44
C ILE A 372 -11.31 9.40 20.82
N PRO A 373 -10.90 10.09 21.91
CA PRO A 373 -11.14 9.64 23.29
C PRO A 373 -12.62 9.43 23.57
N ASP A 374 -12.94 8.49 24.46
CA ASP A 374 -14.31 8.25 24.87
C ASP A 374 -14.96 9.52 25.48
N GLY A 375 -16.20 9.78 25.05
CA GLY A 375 -16.92 10.99 25.46
C GLY A 375 -17.85 11.52 24.38
N PRO A 376 -18.31 12.78 24.52
CA PRO A 376 -19.31 13.36 23.62
C PRO A 376 -18.92 13.37 22.14
N GLU A 377 -17.66 13.67 21.82
CA GLU A 377 -17.17 13.69 20.43
C GLU A 377 -17.14 12.28 19.81
N GLN A 378 -16.72 11.28 20.58
CA GLN A 378 -16.78 9.88 20.15
C GLN A 378 -18.23 9.44 19.96
N GLN A 379 -19.15 9.78 20.85
CA GLN A 379 -20.55 9.44 20.75
C GLN A 379 -21.20 10.07 19.50
N LYS A 380 -20.84 11.31 19.19
CA LYS A 380 -21.27 12.00 17.96
C LYS A 380 -20.73 11.31 16.71
N ARG A 381 -19.43 10.96 16.69
CA ARG A 381 -18.83 10.18 15.59
C ARG A 381 -19.57 8.87 15.37
N ASP A 382 -19.81 8.09 16.44
CA ASP A 382 -20.43 6.78 16.35
C ASP A 382 -21.90 6.89 15.89
N ALA A 383 -22.64 7.89 16.36
CA ALA A 383 -23.99 8.17 15.91
C ALA A 383 -24.04 8.57 14.42
N THR A 384 -23.10 9.39 13.97
CA THR A 384 -22.96 9.75 12.55
C THR A 384 -22.66 8.52 11.70
N LEU A 385 -21.72 7.69 12.10
CA LEU A 385 -21.39 6.45 11.39
C LEU A 385 -22.57 5.46 11.34
N ALA A 386 -23.33 5.34 12.45
CA ALA A 386 -24.49 4.45 12.54
C ALA A 386 -25.69 4.94 11.72
N SER A 387 -25.73 6.22 11.32
CA SER A 387 -26.79 6.76 10.46
C SER A 387 -26.61 6.41 8.99
N PHE A 388 -25.44 5.92 8.61
CA PHE A 388 -25.12 5.55 7.23
C PHE A 388 -25.77 4.21 6.86
N ASP A 389 -26.40 4.14 5.69
CA ASP A 389 -27.12 2.96 5.21
C ASP A 389 -26.22 1.82 4.69
N GLY A 390 -24.90 2.01 4.74
CA GLY A 390 -23.93 1.00 4.33
C GLY A 390 -23.53 1.04 2.86
N GLU A 391 -24.31 1.69 2.00
CA GLU A 391 -24.06 1.75 0.55
C GLU A 391 -23.72 3.17 0.05
N SER A 392 -24.25 4.23 0.67
CA SER A 392 -24.21 5.57 0.07
C SER A 392 -23.38 6.62 0.79
N ASP A 393 -23.02 6.43 2.07
CA ASP A 393 -22.62 7.56 2.92
C ASP A 393 -21.14 7.63 3.33
N ILE A 394 -20.36 6.57 3.14
CA ILE A 394 -18.91 6.68 3.17
C ILE A 394 -18.44 6.65 1.72
N SER A 395 -18.50 7.79 1.07
CA SER A 395 -18.07 7.89 -0.32
C SER A 395 -16.56 7.68 -0.41
N TYR A 396 -16.18 6.51 -0.89
CA TYR A 396 -14.84 6.25 -1.39
C TYR A 396 -14.73 6.62 -2.89
N ASP A 397 -15.73 7.30 -3.46
CA ASP A 397 -15.78 7.64 -4.88
C ASP A 397 -14.52 8.38 -5.31
N TRP A 398 -14.11 9.39 -4.56
CA TRP A 398 -12.90 10.14 -4.81
C TRP A 398 -11.61 9.29 -4.81
N LEU A 399 -11.63 8.14 -4.12
CA LEU A 399 -10.47 7.27 -3.95
C LEU A 399 -10.54 6.03 -4.86
N TRP A 400 -11.73 5.46 -5.07
CA TRP A 400 -11.91 4.17 -5.75
C TRP A 400 -12.44 4.28 -7.18
N SER A 401 -13.17 5.37 -7.53
CA SER A 401 -13.69 5.61 -8.89
C SER A 401 -12.64 6.15 -9.84
N GLY A 402 -11.72 6.98 -9.34
CA GLY A 402 -10.69 7.61 -10.16
C GLY A 402 -9.85 6.57 -10.88
N THR A 403 -9.82 6.61 -12.20
CA THR A 403 -8.77 5.96 -12.96
C THR A 403 -7.69 7.02 -13.19
N PRO A 404 -6.44 6.71 -12.86
CA PRO A 404 -5.33 7.57 -13.26
C PRO A 404 -5.24 7.75 -14.79
N LEU A 405 -6.05 6.98 -15.52
CA LEU A 405 -6.10 6.88 -16.97
C LEU A 405 -7.19 7.74 -17.61
N ASP A 406 -7.98 8.48 -16.83
CA ASP A 406 -9.08 9.30 -17.36
C ASP A 406 -8.84 10.78 -17.07
N ASP A 407 -8.52 11.55 -18.11
CA ASP A 407 -8.22 12.99 -18.02
C ASP A 407 -9.46 13.87 -17.75
N SER A 408 -10.66 13.30 -17.67
CA SER A 408 -11.92 14.05 -17.63
C SER A 408 -12.38 14.53 -16.25
N ASP A 409 -11.71 14.16 -15.15
CA ASP A 409 -12.24 14.31 -13.79
C ASP A 409 -11.54 15.35 -12.88
N ASP A 410 -10.90 16.37 -13.44
CA ASP A 410 -10.29 17.45 -12.63
C ASP A 410 -11.32 18.25 -11.79
N GLU A 411 -12.62 18.14 -12.07
CA GLU A 411 -13.69 18.88 -11.37
C GLU A 411 -14.49 18.07 -10.33
N LYS A 412 -14.36 16.75 -10.27
CA LYS A 412 -15.23 15.89 -9.42
C LYS A 412 -14.67 15.52 -8.04
N PHE A 413 -13.46 15.93 -7.70
CA PHE A 413 -12.88 15.64 -6.39
C PHE A 413 -13.36 16.65 -5.33
N HIS A 414 -14.58 16.50 -4.87
CA HIS A 414 -15.08 17.21 -3.69
C HIS A 414 -14.96 16.33 -2.44
N TYR A 415 -14.18 16.80 -1.46
CA TYR A 415 -14.17 16.27 -0.11
C TYR A 415 -15.55 16.40 0.54
N SER A 416 -16.24 15.29 0.76
CA SER A 416 -17.49 15.27 1.52
C SER A 416 -17.33 14.85 3.00
N PHE A 417 -16.12 14.91 3.56
CA PHE A 417 -15.89 14.51 4.95
C PHE A 417 -15.85 15.66 5.97
N VAL A 418 -16.07 16.89 5.56
CA VAL A 418 -16.21 18.03 6.50
C VAL A 418 -17.36 18.91 6.07
N ARG A 419 -18.57 18.60 6.51
CA ARG A 419 -19.62 19.57 6.81
C ARG A 419 -20.23 19.28 8.18
#